data_e8c33cd34060c577c7a1d3b030aa566e
#
_entry.id   e8c33cd34060c577c7a1d3b030aa566e
#
_cell.length_a   1.000
_cell.length_b   1.000
_cell.length_c   1.000
_cell.angle_alpha   90.00
_cell.angle_beta   90.00
_cell.angle_gamma   90.00
#
_symmetry.space_group_name_H-M   'P 1'
#
loop_
_entity.id
_entity.type
_entity.pdbx_description
1 polymer ?
#
loop_
_entity_poly.entity_id
_entity_poly.type
_entity_poly.pdbx_seq_one_letter_code
_entity_poly.pdbx_strand_id
1 'polypeptide(L)'
;LTTGLQNQSYKPIPVFHSTKGYTMFLNSSYRLRADIGNSNPGELRLSQHGDILDYYFWVDAPEQALQSYTNLTGKPILPPKWAFEPWMGRTGRGWRAPGDPVKEKKRVIEQFEKLDIPHSAIYAEGVGAERPDMHTYVNARNIKPLSWYYSAIDQKTQQRLMPDVDVKDLPILNVDNPAKLASRDISYVDFTHPNALEMARRWWKLRLDLGIAGSMVDFGDRVPEDVTFYNGKKGDEMHNFYSYDYHRTYAEVFRERRGNDFILFGRSAAPGTQKWVAQFSGDVRANLRGLEGRLNGLLNLSACGFSIWGSDLGGFRAWAEPNVYIRWTQFACFSPLMRSHGRVPKEPWEYGDKAVVNYKYYAWVRENLLDYIYHSATQSHLSGIPMVRAMAVAFPEELSVVNIPDQYMFGKDLMVCPVITDKNKRKITFPVGKWTDLWTGKTIQGPFYSEIDVPIEKIPVYIREGAIFPVRLSSNFKFGESLTRNKVNAFIISLTYKIDKEVFKGEHGVEVSMKKEDDSYRIVMEQALDFRYLIVYGSQITDVKIDGKSLPLLEEKDLTSFPLGWFRDNENNRIVVRTPCGVSKEVILNK
;
A
#
# COMPACT_ATOMS: atom_id res chain seq x y z
N LEU A 1 -16.33 1.93 4.86
CA LEU A 1 -15.65 0.64 4.99
C LEU A 1 -16.30 -0.15 6.11
N THR A 2 -17.22 -1.02 5.75
CA THR A 2 -17.86 -1.88 6.73
C THR A 2 -16.90 -2.98 7.21
N THR A 3 -16.99 -3.36 8.46
CA THR A 3 -16.27 -4.51 9.04
C THR A 3 -16.76 -5.86 8.47
N GLY A 4 -17.52 -5.84 7.38
CA GLY A 4 -18.08 -7.00 6.71
C GLY A 4 -19.35 -7.59 7.33
N LEU A 5 -19.83 -7.06 8.47
CA LEU A 5 -21.00 -7.61 9.18
C LEU A 5 -21.87 -6.56 9.88
N GLN A 6 -21.43 -5.31 9.92
CA GLN A 6 -22.14 -4.23 10.64
C GLN A 6 -22.14 -2.98 9.78
N ASN A 7 -23.17 -2.16 9.88
CA ASN A 7 -23.27 -0.85 9.24
C ASN A 7 -22.37 0.19 9.96
N GLN A 8 -21.15 -0.20 10.31
CA GLN A 8 -20.17 0.61 11.03
C GLN A 8 -18.86 0.68 10.25
N SER A 9 -18.20 1.82 10.32
CA SER A 9 -16.88 2.05 9.75
C SER A 9 -15.90 2.46 10.84
N TYR A 10 -14.66 1.98 10.76
CA TYR A 10 -13.55 2.48 11.57
C TYR A 10 -12.99 3.81 11.05
N LYS A 11 -13.41 4.24 9.86
CA LYS A 11 -12.81 5.33 9.10
C LYS A 11 -13.90 6.20 8.48
N PRO A 12 -14.56 7.04 9.27
CA PRO A 12 -15.58 7.96 8.78
C PRO A 12 -14.92 9.15 8.08
N ILE A 13 -14.61 8.99 6.80
CA ILE A 13 -14.04 10.06 5.97
C ILE A 13 -15.16 10.59 5.07
N PRO A 14 -15.69 11.77 5.34
CA PRO A 14 -16.86 12.30 4.64
C PRO A 14 -16.49 13.01 3.34
N VAL A 15 -15.83 12.29 2.44
CA VAL A 15 -15.48 12.71 1.08
C VAL A 15 -16.20 11.81 0.10
N PHE A 16 -16.80 12.37 -0.93
CA PHE A 16 -17.37 11.61 -2.03
C PHE A 16 -17.21 12.34 -3.38
N HIS A 17 -17.09 11.55 -4.43
CA HIS A 17 -16.98 12.00 -5.81
C HIS A 17 -18.27 11.66 -6.56
N SER A 18 -18.67 12.54 -7.45
CA SER A 18 -19.82 12.33 -8.34
C SER A 18 -19.34 12.18 -9.78
N THR A 19 -19.95 11.25 -10.51
CA THR A 19 -19.78 11.11 -11.96
C THR A 19 -20.32 12.34 -12.74
N LYS A 20 -20.94 13.30 -12.04
CA LYS A 20 -21.34 14.61 -12.60
C LYS A 20 -20.21 15.66 -12.54
N GLY A 21 -18.96 15.26 -12.23
CA GLY A 21 -17.80 16.15 -12.26
C GLY A 21 -17.62 17.03 -11.03
N TYR A 22 -18.04 16.57 -9.85
CA TYR A 22 -17.78 17.29 -8.61
C TYR A 22 -17.36 16.36 -7.46
N THR A 23 -16.67 16.94 -6.51
CA THR A 23 -16.29 16.29 -5.24
C THR A 23 -16.73 17.15 -4.07
N MET A 24 -17.20 16.52 -3.00
CA MET A 24 -17.59 17.20 -1.78
C MET A 24 -16.88 16.59 -0.57
N PHE A 25 -16.41 17.45 0.33
CA PHE A 25 -15.88 17.11 1.64
C PHE A 25 -16.66 17.85 2.72
N LEU A 26 -17.19 17.12 3.69
CA LEU A 26 -17.84 17.68 4.88
C LEU A 26 -16.80 17.75 6.00
N ASN A 27 -16.37 18.95 6.35
CA ASN A 27 -15.37 19.17 7.41
C ASN A 27 -16.04 19.17 8.78
N SER A 28 -16.39 17.98 9.26
CA SER A 28 -17.04 17.82 10.55
C SER A 28 -16.53 16.57 11.26
N SER A 29 -16.35 16.69 12.57
CA SER A 29 -16.03 15.59 13.48
C SER A 29 -17.27 14.98 14.14
N TYR A 30 -18.42 15.62 14.05
CA TYR A 30 -19.70 15.11 14.55
C TYR A 30 -20.24 13.94 13.72
N ARG A 31 -21.24 13.27 14.26
CA ARG A 31 -21.99 12.25 13.52
C ARG A 31 -22.69 12.87 12.33
N LEU A 32 -22.35 12.36 11.15
CA LEU A 32 -22.91 12.77 9.87
C LEU A 32 -23.90 11.74 9.33
N ARG A 33 -24.93 12.21 8.67
CA ARG A 33 -25.84 11.39 7.85
C ARG A 33 -25.87 11.98 6.43
N ALA A 34 -25.52 11.12 5.46
CA ALA A 34 -25.65 11.44 4.04
C ALA A 34 -26.72 10.54 3.41
N ASP A 35 -27.71 11.17 2.82
CA ASP A 35 -28.71 10.52 1.97
C ASP A 35 -28.46 10.97 0.53
N ILE A 36 -27.85 10.08 -0.22
CA ILE A 36 -27.43 10.35 -1.61
C ILE A 36 -28.43 9.66 -2.53
N GLY A 37 -29.57 10.30 -2.73
CA GLY A 37 -30.62 9.82 -3.63
C GLY A 37 -31.39 8.57 -3.15
N ASN A 38 -31.23 8.13 -1.90
CA ASN A 38 -31.91 6.94 -1.40
C ASN A 38 -33.39 7.22 -1.06
N SER A 39 -33.67 8.31 -0.37
CA SER A 39 -35.06 8.72 -0.06
C SER A 39 -35.73 9.44 -1.23
N ASN A 40 -34.97 10.22 -2.00
CA ASN A 40 -35.41 10.87 -3.22
C ASN A 40 -34.24 10.86 -4.24
N PRO A 41 -34.39 10.20 -5.40
CA PRO A 41 -33.32 10.09 -6.40
C PRO A 41 -32.77 11.43 -6.94
N GLY A 42 -33.51 12.51 -6.78
CA GLY A 42 -33.09 13.86 -7.19
C GLY A 42 -32.39 14.68 -6.11
N GLU A 43 -32.25 14.16 -4.88
CA GLU A 43 -31.76 14.91 -3.73
C GLU A 43 -30.47 14.34 -3.13
N LEU A 44 -29.58 15.23 -2.75
CA LEU A 44 -28.51 14.99 -1.80
C LEU A 44 -28.87 15.70 -0.49
N ARG A 45 -29.13 14.93 0.58
CA ARG A 45 -29.44 15.47 1.90
C ARG A 45 -28.31 15.14 2.87
N LEU A 46 -27.69 16.17 3.43
CA LEU A 46 -26.62 16.06 4.42
C LEU A 46 -27.11 16.66 5.73
N SER A 47 -26.90 15.96 6.82
CA SER A 47 -27.23 16.43 8.17
C SER A 47 -26.16 16.00 9.16
N GLN A 48 -25.95 16.81 10.19
CA GLN A 48 -25.02 16.53 11.28
C GLN A 48 -25.55 17.05 12.61
N HIS A 49 -24.95 16.57 13.70
CA HIS A 49 -25.04 17.24 14.98
C HIS A 49 -24.12 18.47 14.98
N GLY A 50 -24.44 19.50 15.76
CA GLY A 50 -23.68 20.74 15.84
C GLY A 50 -24.29 21.87 15.02
N ASP A 51 -23.87 23.09 15.34
CA ASP A 51 -24.51 24.33 14.88
C ASP A 51 -23.87 24.89 13.60
N ILE A 52 -22.75 24.32 13.12
CA ILE A 52 -21.98 24.80 11.97
C ILE A 52 -21.92 23.71 10.92
N LEU A 53 -22.34 24.03 9.72
CA LEU A 53 -22.12 23.21 8.52
C LEU A 53 -20.92 23.78 7.75
N ASP A 54 -19.79 23.11 7.83
CA ASP A 54 -18.57 23.45 7.09
C ASP A 54 -18.34 22.38 6.01
N TYR A 55 -18.20 22.82 4.76
CA TYR A 55 -17.96 21.91 3.64
C TYR A 55 -17.14 22.57 2.53
N TYR A 56 -16.45 21.72 1.79
CA TYR A 56 -15.69 22.08 0.59
C TYR A 56 -16.30 21.39 -0.62
N PHE A 57 -16.38 22.13 -1.71
CA PHE A 57 -16.96 21.66 -2.95
C PHE A 57 -16.03 22.02 -4.11
N TRP A 58 -15.65 21.02 -4.90
CA TRP A 58 -14.79 21.18 -6.07
C TRP A 58 -15.50 20.70 -7.32
N VAL A 59 -15.46 21.51 -8.39
CA VAL A 59 -15.91 21.14 -9.73
C VAL A 59 -14.66 20.82 -10.54
N ASP A 60 -14.15 19.63 -10.35
CA ASP A 60 -12.90 19.14 -10.91
C ASP A 60 -12.97 17.63 -11.16
N ALA A 61 -12.09 17.10 -12.00
CA ALA A 61 -11.89 15.66 -12.08
C ALA A 61 -11.42 15.08 -10.72
N PRO A 62 -11.73 13.83 -10.38
CA PRO A 62 -11.48 13.26 -9.06
C PRO A 62 -10.02 13.37 -8.59
N GLU A 63 -9.03 13.24 -9.48
CA GLU A 63 -7.61 13.36 -9.11
C GLU A 63 -7.26 14.80 -8.68
N GLN A 64 -7.74 15.82 -9.39
CA GLN A 64 -7.54 17.23 -9.03
C GLN A 64 -8.24 17.59 -7.72
N ALA A 65 -9.46 17.09 -7.54
CA ALA A 65 -10.19 17.26 -6.28
C ALA A 65 -9.46 16.60 -5.10
N LEU A 66 -8.86 15.42 -5.29
CA LEU A 66 -8.02 14.76 -4.28
C LEU A 66 -6.74 15.54 -3.96
N GLN A 67 -6.12 16.18 -4.96
CA GLN A 67 -5.00 17.11 -4.72
C GLN A 67 -5.43 18.28 -3.84
N SER A 68 -6.57 18.91 -4.15
CA SER A 68 -7.13 20.02 -3.38
C SER A 68 -7.50 19.59 -1.96
N TYR A 69 -8.17 18.45 -1.79
CA TYR A 69 -8.50 17.87 -0.50
C TYR A 69 -7.24 17.59 0.35
N THR A 70 -6.21 16.98 -0.24
CA THR A 70 -4.98 16.66 0.48
C THR A 70 -4.07 17.87 0.70
N ASN A 71 -4.19 18.94 -0.09
CA ASN A 71 -3.58 20.24 0.22
C ASN A 71 -4.18 20.85 1.49
N LEU A 72 -5.49 20.67 1.69
CA LEU A 72 -6.19 21.15 2.88
C LEU A 72 -5.90 20.27 4.11
N THR A 73 -5.97 18.95 3.99
CA THR A 73 -5.94 18.00 5.12
C THR A 73 -4.57 17.38 5.40
N GLY A 74 -3.64 17.51 4.48
CA GLY A 74 -2.29 16.97 4.52
C GLY A 74 -2.08 15.83 3.51
N LYS A 75 -0.89 15.81 2.92
CA LYS A 75 -0.46 14.78 1.96
C LYS A 75 -0.27 13.43 2.66
N PRO A 76 -0.48 12.29 1.95
CA PRO A 76 -0.17 10.97 2.48
C PRO A 76 1.29 10.86 2.95
N ILE A 77 1.54 10.09 4.01
CA ILE A 77 2.92 9.79 4.42
C ILE A 77 3.71 9.09 3.31
N LEU A 78 5.03 9.25 3.34
CA LEU A 78 5.97 8.41 2.61
C LEU A 78 6.75 7.54 3.59
N PRO A 79 6.36 6.27 3.80
CA PRO A 79 7.13 5.33 4.61
C PRO A 79 8.51 5.06 3.98
N PRO A 80 9.49 4.60 4.77
CA PRO A 80 10.78 4.18 4.24
C PRO A 80 10.62 3.02 3.25
N LYS A 81 11.56 2.88 2.31
CA LYS A 81 11.46 1.91 1.21
C LYS A 81 11.26 0.47 1.67
N TRP A 82 11.92 0.06 2.76
CA TRP A 82 11.75 -1.27 3.35
C TRP A 82 10.31 -1.59 3.76
N ALA A 83 9.49 -0.58 4.06
CA ALA A 83 8.09 -0.79 4.43
C ALA A 83 7.22 -1.30 3.27
N PHE A 84 7.69 -1.19 2.04
CA PHE A 84 6.98 -1.68 0.85
C PHE A 84 7.36 -3.11 0.45
N GLU A 85 8.39 -3.69 1.06
CA GLU A 85 8.73 -5.09 0.92
C GLU A 85 7.73 -6.01 1.68
N PRO A 86 7.75 -7.34 1.50
CA PRO A 86 6.85 -8.24 2.23
C PRO A 86 7.11 -8.24 3.74
N TRP A 87 6.04 -8.26 4.55
CA TRP A 87 6.12 -8.39 6.01
C TRP A 87 5.52 -9.69 6.50
N MET A 88 6.11 -10.19 7.57
CA MET A 88 5.66 -11.35 8.29
C MET A 88 5.11 -10.97 9.66
N GLY A 89 3.99 -11.56 10.10
CA GLY A 89 3.45 -11.28 11.43
C GLY A 89 2.33 -12.20 11.89
N ARG A 90 2.20 -12.30 13.21
CA ARG A 90 1.11 -12.98 13.92
C ARG A 90 0.69 -12.21 15.15
N THR A 91 -0.52 -12.46 15.64
CA THR A 91 -0.90 -12.01 16.98
C THR A 91 -0.11 -12.74 18.06
N GLY A 92 -0.03 -12.16 19.25
CA GLY A 92 0.57 -12.81 20.41
C GLY A 92 -0.03 -14.19 20.72
N ARG A 93 -1.30 -14.41 20.37
CA ARG A 93 -1.95 -15.73 20.49
C ARG A 93 -1.42 -16.73 19.46
N GLY A 94 -1.15 -16.29 18.24
CA GLY A 94 -0.57 -17.13 17.19
C GLY A 94 0.90 -17.50 17.45
N TRP A 95 1.62 -16.73 18.29
CA TRP A 95 2.98 -17.04 18.75
C TRP A 95 3.03 -17.89 20.03
N ARG A 96 1.90 -18.14 20.68
CA ARG A 96 1.77 -18.98 21.87
C ARG A 96 1.72 -20.47 21.51
N ALA A 97 2.68 -20.94 20.72
CA ALA A 97 3.00 -22.35 20.71
C ALA A 97 3.54 -22.78 22.10
N PRO A 98 3.41 -24.03 22.52
CA PRO A 98 4.05 -24.50 23.75
C PRO A 98 5.56 -24.22 23.65
N GLY A 99 6.06 -23.26 24.41
CA GLY A 99 7.48 -22.87 24.40
C GLY A 99 7.72 -21.36 24.37
N ASP A 100 8.96 -20.99 24.09
CA ASP A 100 9.41 -19.61 23.99
C ASP A 100 8.94 -18.97 22.66
N PRO A 101 8.13 -17.90 22.69
CA PRO A 101 7.68 -17.20 21.48
C PRO A 101 8.81 -16.63 20.62
N VAL A 102 9.95 -16.30 21.23
CA VAL A 102 11.13 -15.80 20.51
C VAL A 102 11.75 -16.93 19.68
N LYS A 103 11.82 -18.14 20.24
CA LYS A 103 12.31 -19.33 19.52
C LYS A 103 11.45 -19.63 18.29
N GLU A 104 10.12 -19.53 18.41
CA GLU A 104 9.21 -19.74 17.28
C GLU A 104 9.38 -18.66 16.20
N LYS A 105 9.54 -17.39 16.56
CA LYS A 105 9.81 -16.33 15.58
C LYS A 105 11.12 -16.55 14.83
N LYS A 106 12.19 -16.95 15.55
CA LYS A 106 13.47 -17.28 14.92
C LYS A 106 13.32 -18.43 13.93
N ARG A 107 12.63 -19.51 14.31
CA ARG A 107 12.33 -20.64 13.42
C ARG A 107 11.59 -20.21 12.14
N VAL A 108 10.62 -19.30 12.25
CA VAL A 108 9.88 -18.78 11.10
C VAL A 108 10.80 -17.97 10.19
N ILE A 109 11.63 -17.09 10.73
CA ILE A 109 12.59 -16.31 9.94
C ILE A 109 13.56 -17.24 9.21
N GLU A 110 14.14 -18.21 9.90
CA GLU A 110 15.06 -19.20 9.32
C GLU A 110 14.40 -20.02 8.20
N GLN A 111 13.10 -20.32 8.33
CA GLN A 111 12.36 -21.01 7.28
C GLN A 111 12.11 -20.11 6.05
N PHE A 112 11.85 -18.82 6.23
CA PHE A 112 11.78 -17.86 5.11
C PHE A 112 13.12 -17.77 4.38
N GLU A 113 14.24 -17.65 5.12
CA GLU A 113 15.60 -17.63 4.57
C GLU A 113 15.91 -18.94 3.80
N LYS A 114 15.60 -20.11 4.40
CA LYS A 114 15.81 -21.42 3.77
C LYS A 114 15.03 -21.58 2.46
N LEU A 115 13.82 -21.06 2.39
CA LEU A 115 12.98 -21.10 1.20
C LEU A 115 13.32 -19.99 0.19
N ASP A 116 14.28 -19.13 0.52
CA ASP A 116 14.61 -17.95 -0.29
C ASP A 116 13.36 -17.08 -0.58
N ILE A 117 12.63 -16.75 0.48
CA ILE A 117 11.45 -15.86 0.43
C ILE A 117 11.84 -14.51 1.05
N PRO A 118 11.81 -13.40 0.32
CA PRO A 118 12.19 -12.09 0.84
C PRO A 118 11.18 -11.59 1.88
N HIS A 119 11.70 -10.90 2.90
CA HIS A 119 10.91 -10.20 3.90
C HIS A 119 11.76 -9.13 4.60
N SER A 120 11.21 -7.95 4.83
CA SER A 120 11.93 -6.82 5.43
C SER A 120 11.58 -6.60 6.88
N ALA A 121 10.40 -7.05 7.32
CA ALA A 121 9.91 -6.77 8.66
C ALA A 121 9.22 -7.98 9.29
N ILE A 122 9.33 -8.07 10.62
CA ILE A 122 8.55 -8.99 11.42
C ILE A 122 7.65 -8.20 12.39
N TYR A 123 6.37 -8.46 12.30
CA TYR A 123 5.37 -7.86 13.15
C TYR A 123 4.96 -8.81 14.26
N ALA A 124 5.01 -8.35 15.51
CA ALA A 124 4.67 -9.13 16.68
C ALA A 124 3.66 -8.42 17.56
N GLU A 125 2.50 -9.03 17.74
CA GLU A 125 1.50 -8.57 18.68
C GLU A 125 1.78 -9.16 20.07
N GLY A 126 2.11 -8.29 21.03
CA GLY A 126 2.18 -8.57 22.46
C GLY A 126 3.45 -9.24 22.95
N VAL A 127 3.83 -10.41 22.48
CA VAL A 127 4.93 -11.21 23.08
C VAL A 127 6.22 -11.09 22.27
N GLY A 128 7.29 -10.69 22.95
CA GLY A 128 8.65 -10.65 22.39
C GLY A 128 8.98 -9.34 21.65
N ALA A 129 8.05 -8.38 21.56
CA ALA A 129 8.35 -7.05 21.02
C ALA A 129 9.31 -6.23 21.91
N GLU A 130 9.46 -6.61 23.17
CA GLU A 130 10.32 -5.95 24.17
C GLU A 130 11.50 -6.84 24.63
N ARG A 131 11.80 -7.90 23.87
CA ARG A 131 12.88 -8.85 24.18
C ARG A 131 14.17 -8.43 23.47
N PRO A 132 15.24 -8.04 24.20
CA PRO A 132 16.53 -7.62 23.62
C PRO A 132 17.16 -8.69 22.72
N ASP A 133 17.05 -9.98 23.10
CA ASP A 133 17.58 -11.11 22.31
C ASP A 133 16.89 -11.26 20.94
N MET A 134 15.61 -10.90 20.85
CA MET A 134 14.90 -10.86 19.56
C MET A 134 15.36 -9.69 18.70
N HIS A 135 15.54 -8.50 19.30
CA HIS A 135 16.01 -7.33 18.58
C HIS A 135 17.41 -7.51 18.03
N THR A 136 18.34 -8.08 18.83
CA THR A 136 19.68 -8.42 18.36
C THR A 136 19.62 -9.38 17.16
N TYR A 137 18.76 -10.40 17.23
CA TYR A 137 18.64 -11.41 16.19
C TYR A 137 18.11 -10.83 14.86
N VAL A 138 17.05 -10.00 14.89
CA VAL A 138 16.46 -9.42 13.67
C VAL A 138 17.33 -8.30 13.09
N ASN A 139 17.95 -7.49 13.94
CA ASN A 139 18.85 -6.42 13.48
C ASN A 139 20.08 -6.98 12.76
N ALA A 140 20.65 -8.10 13.23
CA ALA A 140 21.75 -8.78 12.54
C ALA A 140 21.38 -9.27 11.12
N ARG A 141 20.08 -9.38 10.81
CA ARG A 141 19.53 -9.80 9.52
C ARG A 141 18.91 -8.64 8.72
N ASN A 142 19.05 -7.42 9.21
CA ASN A 142 18.40 -6.23 8.65
C ASN A 142 16.86 -6.33 8.59
N ILE A 143 16.25 -7.17 9.44
CA ILE A 143 14.80 -7.30 9.57
C ILE A 143 14.29 -6.25 10.55
N LYS A 144 13.27 -5.49 10.18
CA LYS A 144 12.70 -4.41 11.00
C LYS A 144 11.68 -4.99 11.99
N PRO A 145 11.88 -4.84 13.31
CA PRO A 145 10.90 -5.26 14.30
C PRO A 145 9.74 -4.25 14.37
N LEU A 146 8.51 -4.76 14.25
CA LEU A 146 7.28 -3.99 14.40
C LEU A 146 6.48 -4.50 15.59
N SER A 147 5.75 -3.61 16.26
CA SER A 147 4.96 -3.91 17.45
C SER A 147 3.47 -3.64 17.25
N TRP A 148 2.67 -3.91 18.28
CA TRP A 148 1.24 -3.62 18.35
C TRP A 148 0.92 -2.90 19.65
N TYR A 149 0.25 -1.76 19.54
CA TYR A 149 -0.25 -0.99 20.68
C TYR A 149 -1.55 -0.27 20.31
N TYR A 150 -2.21 0.30 21.30
CA TYR A 150 -3.48 0.99 21.16
C TYR A 150 -3.57 2.23 22.06
N SER A 151 -4.68 2.95 21.95
CA SER A 151 -4.89 4.27 22.57
C SER A 151 -5.27 4.22 24.05
N ALA A 152 -5.43 3.04 24.64
CA ALA A 152 -5.81 2.91 26.04
C ALA A 152 -4.62 2.42 26.87
N ILE A 153 -4.27 3.19 27.88
CA ILE A 153 -3.24 2.88 28.88
C ILE A 153 -3.89 3.08 30.25
N ASP A 154 -3.96 2.01 31.05
CA ASP A 154 -4.60 2.07 32.35
C ASP A 154 -3.92 3.08 33.29
N GLN A 155 -4.69 3.60 34.24
CA GLN A 155 -4.25 4.65 35.16
C GLN A 155 -2.98 4.26 35.94
N LYS A 156 -2.88 3.01 36.42
CA LYS A 156 -1.70 2.54 37.16
C LYS A 156 -0.44 2.57 36.30
N THR A 157 -0.58 2.19 35.03
CA THR A 157 0.51 2.26 34.06
C THR A 157 0.88 3.71 33.76
N GLN A 158 -0.10 4.60 33.56
CA GLN A 158 0.18 6.02 33.35
C GLN A 158 0.90 6.63 34.56
N GLN A 159 0.44 6.35 35.79
CA GLN A 159 1.08 6.84 37.03
C GLN A 159 2.51 6.30 37.19
N ARG A 160 2.75 5.01 36.84
CA ARG A 160 4.10 4.44 36.84
C ARG A 160 5.02 5.09 35.81
N LEU A 161 4.49 5.48 34.66
CA LEU A 161 5.25 6.19 33.63
C LEU A 161 5.54 7.65 34.02
N MET A 162 4.65 8.26 34.77
CA MET A 162 4.67 9.67 35.15
C MET A 162 4.59 9.81 36.69
N PRO A 163 5.59 9.29 37.47
CA PRO A 163 5.56 9.31 38.92
C PRO A 163 5.71 10.72 39.52
N ASP A 164 6.17 11.65 38.71
CA ASP A 164 6.35 13.08 38.99
C ASP A 164 5.11 13.94 38.68
N VAL A 165 4.01 13.31 38.23
CA VAL A 165 2.75 14.00 37.89
C VAL A 165 1.64 13.52 38.82
N ASP A 166 0.87 14.46 39.36
CA ASP A 166 -0.30 14.13 40.17
C ASP A 166 -1.33 13.35 39.37
N VAL A 167 -2.03 12.41 40.01
CA VAL A 167 -3.04 11.56 39.35
C VAL A 167 -4.11 12.37 38.59
N LYS A 168 -4.51 13.52 39.16
CA LYS A 168 -5.50 14.43 38.54
C LYS A 168 -5.01 15.09 37.24
N ASP A 169 -3.68 15.17 37.06
CA ASP A 169 -3.02 15.80 35.92
C ASP A 169 -2.50 14.73 34.89
N LEU A 170 -2.87 13.47 35.08
CA LEU A 170 -2.60 12.44 34.08
C LEU A 170 -3.53 12.59 32.87
N PRO A 171 -3.06 12.30 31.65
CA PRO A 171 -3.87 12.38 30.41
C PRO A 171 -4.88 11.23 30.31
N ILE A 172 -5.81 11.18 31.26
CA ILE A 172 -6.88 10.17 31.32
C ILE A 172 -8.18 10.81 30.86
N LEU A 173 -8.83 10.19 29.89
CA LEU A 173 -10.16 10.61 29.47
C LEU A 173 -11.18 10.25 30.54
N ASN A 174 -11.79 11.26 31.14
CA ASN A 174 -12.83 11.09 32.16
C ASN A 174 -14.14 10.67 31.51
N VAL A 175 -14.66 9.52 31.94
CA VAL A 175 -15.95 8.99 31.51
C VAL A 175 -16.98 9.33 32.55
N ASP A 176 -18.03 10.05 32.15
CA ASP A 176 -19.10 10.51 33.05
C ASP A 176 -19.89 9.34 33.67
N ASN A 177 -19.87 8.16 33.04
CA ASN A 177 -20.49 6.94 33.55
C ASN A 177 -19.51 5.76 33.56
N PRO A 178 -18.80 5.51 34.66
CA PRO A 178 -17.86 4.38 34.80
C PRO A 178 -18.47 3.00 34.56
N ALA A 179 -19.77 2.83 34.79
CA ALA A 179 -20.45 1.55 34.58
C ALA A 179 -20.46 1.10 33.10
N LYS A 180 -20.38 2.02 32.16
CA LYS A 180 -20.25 1.71 30.73
C LYS A 180 -18.84 1.24 30.33
N LEU A 181 -17.83 1.50 31.13
CA LEU A 181 -16.47 0.96 30.99
C LEU A 181 -16.30 -0.40 31.67
N ALA A 182 -17.30 -0.85 32.41
CA ALA A 182 -17.25 -1.93 33.39
C ALA A 182 -16.97 -3.35 32.87
N SER A 183 -16.61 -3.54 31.62
CA SER A 183 -16.16 -4.87 31.15
C SER A 183 -14.63 -4.99 31.04
N ARG A 184 -13.87 -3.90 31.16
CA ARG A 184 -12.39 -3.90 31.19
C ARG A 184 -11.92 -2.58 31.83
N ASP A 185 -10.89 -2.62 32.68
CA ASP A 185 -10.15 -1.46 33.19
C ASP A 185 -9.40 -0.71 32.04
N ILE A 186 -10.13 -0.22 31.06
CA ILE A 186 -9.56 0.46 29.90
C ILE A 186 -9.73 1.96 30.10
N SER A 187 -8.65 2.64 30.47
CA SER A 187 -8.59 4.10 30.47
C SER A 187 -8.12 4.59 29.12
N TYR A 188 -8.96 5.31 28.39
CA TYR A 188 -8.52 6.00 27.17
C TYR A 188 -7.59 7.15 27.53
N VAL A 189 -6.54 7.32 26.73
CA VAL A 189 -5.66 8.49 26.82
C VAL A 189 -6.39 9.69 26.23
N ASP A 190 -6.43 10.80 26.95
CA ASP A 190 -6.87 12.09 26.41
C ASP A 190 -5.71 12.76 25.68
N PHE A 191 -5.66 12.61 24.35
CA PHE A 191 -4.60 13.19 23.52
C PHE A 191 -4.74 14.71 23.33
N THR A 192 -5.78 15.36 23.88
CA THR A 192 -5.90 16.81 23.95
C THR A 192 -5.24 17.40 25.23
N HIS A 193 -4.89 16.53 26.18
CA HIS A 193 -4.23 16.92 27.42
C HIS A 193 -2.77 17.32 27.17
N PRO A 194 -2.24 18.40 27.81
CA PRO A 194 -0.87 18.87 27.61
C PRO A 194 0.19 17.81 27.94
N ASN A 195 -0.07 16.91 28.89
CA ASN A 195 0.85 15.85 29.30
C ASN A 195 0.78 14.60 28.39
N ALA A 196 -0.10 14.54 27.38
CA ALA A 196 -0.28 13.36 26.54
C ALA A 196 0.96 13.02 25.70
N LEU A 197 1.64 14.03 25.15
CA LEU A 197 2.86 13.81 24.37
C LEU A 197 4.01 13.28 25.25
N GLU A 198 4.19 13.83 26.45
CA GLU A 198 5.23 13.35 27.38
C GLU A 198 4.93 11.92 27.87
N MET A 199 3.68 11.62 28.18
CA MET A 199 3.26 10.26 28.50
C MET A 199 3.58 9.29 27.34
N ALA A 200 3.28 9.68 26.10
CA ALA A 200 3.59 8.89 24.93
C ALA A 200 5.11 8.69 24.73
N ARG A 201 5.94 9.72 24.97
CA ARG A 201 7.41 9.60 24.94
C ARG A 201 7.91 8.56 25.94
N ARG A 202 7.42 8.60 27.18
CA ARG A 202 7.81 7.64 28.24
C ARG A 202 7.30 6.23 27.92
N TRP A 203 6.09 6.12 27.37
CA TRP A 203 5.51 4.86 26.93
C TRP A 203 6.33 4.18 25.82
N TRP A 204 6.80 4.93 24.85
CA TRP A 204 7.55 4.42 23.70
C TRP A 204 9.05 4.27 23.94
N LYS A 205 9.60 4.92 24.99
CA LYS A 205 11.05 5.03 25.21
C LYS A 205 11.78 3.68 25.13
N LEU A 206 11.41 2.72 25.98
CA LEU A 206 12.07 1.41 26.01
C LEU A 206 12.02 0.71 24.65
N ARG A 207 10.90 0.79 23.96
CA ARG A 207 10.65 0.11 22.68
C ARG A 207 11.50 0.71 21.56
N LEU A 208 11.57 2.01 21.52
CA LEU A 208 12.39 2.75 20.56
C LEU A 208 13.89 2.58 20.85
N ASP A 209 14.29 2.52 22.13
CA ASP A 209 15.66 2.22 22.54
C ASP A 209 16.08 0.79 22.12
N LEU A 210 15.16 -0.16 22.09
CA LEU A 210 15.37 -1.52 21.55
C LEU A 210 15.39 -1.58 20.02
N GLY A 211 15.03 -0.50 19.31
CA GLY A 211 15.09 -0.44 17.85
C GLY A 211 13.78 -0.79 17.12
N ILE A 212 12.61 -0.74 17.79
CA ILE A 212 11.32 -0.89 17.11
C ILE A 212 11.22 0.12 15.97
N ALA A 213 10.97 -0.38 14.76
CA ALA A 213 10.91 0.41 13.53
C ALA A 213 9.48 0.81 13.14
N GLY A 214 8.49 0.39 13.90
CA GLY A 214 7.10 0.76 13.65
C GLY A 214 6.12 0.00 14.52
N SER A 215 4.85 0.37 14.38
CA SER A 215 3.77 -0.26 15.16
C SER A 215 2.43 -0.21 14.45
N MET A 216 1.64 -1.25 14.65
CA MET A 216 0.19 -1.12 14.51
C MET A 216 -0.31 -0.26 15.67
N VAL A 217 -0.96 0.85 15.34
CA VAL A 217 -1.65 1.73 16.28
C VAL A 217 -3.15 1.45 16.14
N ASP A 218 -3.57 0.46 16.93
CA ASP A 218 -4.89 -0.16 16.81
C ASP A 218 -5.96 0.63 17.60
N PHE A 219 -7.24 0.31 17.39
CA PHE A 219 -8.38 0.98 17.99
C PHE A 219 -8.45 2.49 17.66
N GLY A 220 -8.89 3.33 18.63
CA GLY A 220 -9.15 4.75 18.42
C GLY A 220 -10.54 5.05 17.81
N ASP A 221 -11.35 4.00 17.62
CA ASP A 221 -12.70 4.02 17.03
C ASP A 221 -13.81 3.75 18.05
N ARG A 222 -13.49 3.69 19.35
CA ARG A 222 -14.42 3.30 20.42
C ARG A 222 -14.48 4.27 21.59
N VAL A 223 -14.09 5.51 21.35
CA VAL A 223 -14.19 6.54 22.38
C VAL A 223 -15.67 6.81 22.67
N PRO A 224 -16.10 6.83 23.95
CA PRO A 224 -17.49 7.11 24.29
C PRO A 224 -17.93 8.51 23.89
N GLU A 225 -19.21 8.68 23.54
CA GLU A 225 -19.78 9.99 23.21
C GLU A 225 -20.10 10.82 24.46
N ASP A 226 -20.26 10.17 25.62
CA ASP A 226 -20.59 10.76 26.92
C ASP A 226 -19.33 11.08 27.77
N VAL A 227 -18.37 11.75 27.18
CA VAL A 227 -17.12 12.16 27.84
C VAL A 227 -16.85 13.64 27.56
N THR A 228 -16.01 14.23 28.41
CA THR A 228 -15.47 15.58 28.19
C THR A 228 -13.96 15.51 28.11
N PHE A 229 -13.39 16.04 27.03
CA PHE A 229 -11.96 16.12 26.81
C PHE A 229 -11.35 17.32 27.56
N TYR A 230 -10.04 17.30 27.78
CA TYR A 230 -9.31 18.39 28.44
C TYR A 230 -9.50 19.74 27.75
N ASN A 231 -9.59 19.76 26.42
CA ASN A 231 -9.86 20.96 25.63
C ASN A 231 -11.31 21.47 25.71
N GLY A 232 -12.15 20.88 26.56
CA GLY A 232 -13.54 21.24 26.80
C GLY A 232 -14.54 20.65 25.79
N LYS A 233 -14.08 19.99 24.73
CA LYS A 233 -14.95 19.38 23.71
C LYS A 233 -15.63 18.12 24.25
N LYS A 234 -16.84 17.85 23.74
CA LYS A 234 -17.61 16.66 24.12
C LYS A 234 -17.26 15.44 23.27
N GLY A 235 -17.58 14.27 23.81
CA GLY A 235 -17.31 13.01 23.12
C GLY A 235 -18.05 12.85 21.81
N ASP A 236 -19.24 13.39 21.65
CA ASP A 236 -20.00 13.39 20.39
C ASP A 236 -19.31 14.22 19.29
N GLU A 237 -18.60 15.29 19.66
CA GLU A 237 -17.75 16.07 18.74
C GLU A 237 -16.42 15.34 18.44
N MET A 238 -15.79 14.74 19.45
CA MET A 238 -14.44 14.21 19.34
C MET A 238 -14.37 12.74 18.91
N HIS A 239 -15.45 11.98 18.98
CA HIS A 239 -15.46 10.54 18.69
C HIS A 239 -14.81 10.20 17.35
N ASN A 240 -15.21 10.85 16.28
CA ASN A 240 -14.68 10.62 14.95
C ASN A 240 -13.29 11.25 14.74
N PHE A 241 -12.91 12.27 15.53
CA PHE A 241 -11.64 12.98 15.38
C PHE A 241 -10.53 12.45 16.30
N TYR A 242 -10.86 11.72 17.36
CA TYR A 242 -9.92 11.18 18.33
C TYR A 242 -8.73 10.45 17.68
N SER A 243 -8.99 9.70 16.62
CA SER A 243 -7.94 8.98 15.89
C SER A 243 -6.88 9.90 15.30
N TYR A 244 -7.21 11.15 14.96
CA TYR A 244 -6.25 12.11 14.45
C TYR A 244 -5.21 12.48 15.51
N ASP A 245 -5.64 12.91 16.71
CA ASP A 245 -4.73 13.29 17.79
C ASP A 245 -3.93 12.11 18.31
N TYR A 246 -4.54 10.94 18.43
CA TYR A 246 -3.87 9.70 18.79
C TYR A 246 -2.73 9.36 17.83
N HIS A 247 -3.00 9.32 16.53
CA HIS A 247 -2.00 8.97 15.53
C HIS A 247 -0.93 10.03 15.38
N ARG A 248 -1.30 11.31 15.44
CA ARG A 248 -0.36 12.43 15.42
C ARG A 248 0.63 12.32 16.57
N THR A 249 0.15 12.18 17.80
CA THR A 249 0.99 12.11 19.00
C THR A 249 2.01 10.99 18.93
N TYR A 250 1.60 9.79 18.48
CA TYR A 250 2.55 8.68 18.35
C TYR A 250 3.52 8.88 17.19
N ALA A 251 3.06 9.43 16.06
CA ALA A 251 3.93 9.73 14.93
C ALA A 251 4.99 10.78 15.26
N GLU A 252 4.65 11.81 16.07
CA GLU A 252 5.60 12.80 16.58
C GLU A 252 6.70 12.14 17.41
N VAL A 253 6.35 11.27 18.36
CA VAL A 253 7.32 10.53 19.19
C VAL A 253 8.26 9.64 18.35
N PHE A 254 7.71 8.93 17.36
CA PHE A 254 8.54 8.12 16.47
C PHE A 254 9.48 8.99 15.63
N ARG A 255 8.98 10.11 15.10
CA ARG A 255 9.78 11.06 14.31
C ARG A 255 10.91 11.69 15.11
N GLU A 256 10.69 12.05 16.35
CA GLU A 256 11.72 12.55 17.27
C GLU A 256 12.90 11.58 17.43
N ARG A 257 12.63 10.28 17.44
CA ARG A 257 13.63 9.23 17.72
C ARG A 257 14.22 8.58 16.47
N ARG A 258 13.47 8.54 15.36
CA ARG A 258 13.82 7.78 14.15
C ARG A 258 13.85 8.62 12.86
N GLY A 259 13.55 9.91 12.95
CA GLY A 259 13.39 10.74 11.74
C GLY A 259 12.26 10.21 10.87
N ASN A 260 12.59 9.76 9.66
CA ASN A 260 11.63 9.17 8.73
C ASN A 260 11.78 7.63 8.58
N ASP A 261 12.68 6.98 9.34
CA ASP A 261 12.88 5.52 9.26
C ASP A 261 11.91 4.76 10.18
N PHE A 262 10.61 4.96 9.97
CA PHE A 262 9.57 4.22 10.68
C PHE A 262 8.28 4.14 9.88
N ILE A 263 7.39 3.21 10.29
CA ILE A 263 6.01 3.16 9.84
C ILE A 263 5.05 2.90 11.00
N LEU A 264 4.05 3.76 11.15
CA LEU A 264 2.86 3.48 11.94
C LEU A 264 1.69 3.16 11.02
N PHE A 265 0.82 2.22 11.41
CA PHE A 265 -0.35 1.85 10.63
C PHE A 265 -1.56 1.68 11.53
N GLY A 266 -2.59 2.50 11.26
CA GLY A 266 -3.78 2.66 12.10
C GLY A 266 -4.98 1.89 11.61
N ARG A 267 -5.86 1.48 12.56
CA ARG A 267 -7.17 0.93 12.24
C ARG A 267 -8.20 2.01 11.98
N SER A 268 -8.26 3.01 12.84
CA SER A 268 -9.17 4.14 12.75
C SER A 268 -8.58 5.26 11.89
N ALA A 269 -9.42 6.13 11.38
CA ALA A 269 -9.00 7.32 10.66
C ALA A 269 -10.06 8.40 10.68
N ALA A 270 -9.60 9.64 10.64
CA ALA A 270 -10.35 10.87 10.39
C ALA A 270 -9.70 11.61 9.20
N PRO A 271 -10.35 12.63 8.61
CA PRO A 271 -9.69 13.50 7.65
C PRO A 271 -8.37 14.05 8.19
N GLY A 272 -7.31 13.98 7.39
CA GLY A 272 -5.96 14.40 7.82
C GLY A 272 -5.10 13.30 8.44
N THR A 273 -5.67 12.18 8.86
CA THR A 273 -4.91 11.06 9.46
C THR A 273 -3.88 10.45 8.49
N GLN A 274 -4.12 10.53 7.16
CA GLN A 274 -3.20 10.07 6.13
C GLN A 274 -1.81 10.71 6.19
N LYS A 275 -1.70 11.88 6.82
CA LYS A 275 -0.45 12.61 7.03
C LYS A 275 0.45 11.96 8.10
N TRP A 276 -0.12 11.14 8.98
CA TRP A 276 0.56 10.63 10.16
C TRP A 276 0.84 9.14 10.11
N VAL A 277 -0.08 8.35 9.56
CA VAL A 277 0.00 6.89 9.58
C VAL A 277 -0.49 6.27 8.27
N ALA A 278 0.06 5.10 7.94
CA ALA A 278 -0.55 4.18 7.00
C ALA A 278 -1.85 3.61 7.59
N GLN A 279 -2.63 2.89 6.77
CA GLN A 279 -3.86 2.28 7.23
C GLN A 279 -3.84 0.76 7.08
N PHE A 280 -4.53 0.04 7.95
CA PHE A 280 -4.81 -1.37 7.74
C PHE A 280 -6.32 -1.65 7.75
N SER A 281 -6.68 -2.80 7.24
CA SER A 281 -8.07 -3.11 6.93
C SER A 281 -8.97 -3.43 8.13
N GLY A 282 -8.42 -3.58 9.34
CA GLY A 282 -9.11 -4.19 10.48
C GLY A 282 -9.31 -5.70 10.29
N ASP A 283 -9.87 -6.36 11.30
CA ASP A 283 -10.12 -7.80 11.34
C ASP A 283 -11.06 -8.26 10.22
N VAL A 284 -10.64 -9.24 9.44
CA VAL A 284 -11.39 -9.72 8.28
C VAL A 284 -11.56 -11.23 8.30
N ARG A 285 -12.64 -11.71 7.68
CA ARG A 285 -12.86 -13.14 7.47
C ARG A 285 -11.87 -13.69 6.45
N ALA A 286 -11.42 -14.92 6.68
CA ALA A 286 -10.47 -15.64 5.84
C ALA A 286 -11.19 -16.39 4.69
N ASN A 287 -11.89 -15.67 3.82
CA ASN A 287 -12.63 -16.22 2.68
C ASN A 287 -12.70 -15.19 1.52
N LEU A 288 -13.20 -15.61 0.35
CA LEU A 288 -13.32 -14.75 -0.83
C LEU A 288 -14.15 -13.48 -0.59
N ARG A 289 -15.25 -13.57 0.17
CA ARG A 289 -16.04 -12.38 0.53
C ARG A 289 -15.26 -11.41 1.41
N GLY A 290 -14.35 -11.93 2.26
CA GLY A 290 -13.40 -11.12 3.01
C GLY A 290 -12.40 -10.45 2.09
N LEU A 291 -11.87 -11.14 1.09
CA LEU A 291 -10.96 -10.59 0.08
C LEU A 291 -11.64 -9.48 -0.74
N GLU A 292 -12.84 -9.73 -1.27
CA GLU A 292 -13.65 -8.74 -1.97
C GLU A 292 -13.87 -7.48 -1.13
N GLY A 293 -14.27 -7.67 0.14
CA GLY A 293 -14.45 -6.55 1.07
C GLY A 293 -13.15 -5.76 1.32
N ARG A 294 -11.96 -6.38 1.20
CA ARG A 294 -10.69 -5.65 1.32
C ARG A 294 -10.32 -4.89 0.05
N LEU A 295 -10.60 -5.45 -1.12
CA LEU A 295 -10.47 -4.72 -2.38
C LEU A 295 -11.36 -3.47 -2.38
N ASN A 296 -12.64 -3.62 -2.08
CA ASN A 296 -13.57 -2.49 -1.97
C ASN A 296 -13.10 -1.48 -0.92
N GLY A 297 -12.56 -1.97 0.21
CA GLY A 297 -11.99 -1.14 1.27
C GLY A 297 -10.81 -0.31 0.82
N LEU A 298 -9.88 -0.89 0.08
CA LEU A 298 -8.75 -0.20 -0.51
C LEU A 298 -9.21 0.91 -1.46
N LEU A 299 -10.12 0.59 -2.39
CA LEU A 299 -10.57 1.54 -3.40
C LEU A 299 -11.34 2.73 -2.79
N ASN A 300 -12.23 2.47 -1.82
CA ASN A 300 -12.95 3.54 -1.13
C ASN A 300 -12.04 4.44 -0.30
N LEU A 301 -11.08 3.85 0.43
CA LEU A 301 -10.15 4.63 1.25
C LEU A 301 -9.21 5.46 0.38
N SER A 302 -8.77 4.88 -0.73
CA SER A 302 -7.98 5.57 -1.74
C SER A 302 -8.74 6.77 -2.32
N ALA A 303 -10.03 6.61 -2.67
CA ALA A 303 -10.88 7.72 -3.11
C ALA A 303 -11.09 8.81 -2.03
N CYS A 304 -10.67 8.57 -0.80
CA CYS A 304 -10.65 9.56 0.29
C CYS A 304 -9.24 10.10 0.59
N GLY A 305 -8.28 9.96 -0.31
CA GLY A 305 -6.93 10.53 -0.20
C GLY A 305 -5.93 9.70 0.64
N PHE A 306 -6.26 8.46 1.02
CA PHE A 306 -5.34 7.56 1.73
C PHE A 306 -4.59 6.67 0.74
N SER A 307 -3.30 6.85 0.64
CA SER A 307 -2.47 6.12 -0.32
C SER A 307 -1.85 4.83 0.23
N ILE A 308 -1.42 4.83 1.48
CA ILE A 308 -0.66 3.73 2.07
C ILE A 308 -1.58 2.87 2.92
N TRP A 309 -1.79 1.63 2.46
CA TRP A 309 -2.75 0.70 3.05
C TRP A 309 -2.32 -0.75 2.87
N GLY A 310 -2.73 -1.63 3.80
CA GLY A 310 -2.54 -3.07 3.69
C GLY A 310 -3.66 -3.87 4.36
N SER A 311 -3.82 -5.13 3.94
CA SER A 311 -4.73 -6.08 4.59
C SER A 311 -3.98 -7.21 5.28
N ASP A 312 -4.65 -7.92 6.17
CA ASP A 312 -4.18 -9.19 6.71
C ASP A 312 -4.29 -10.25 5.62
N LEU A 313 -3.15 -10.61 5.01
CA LEU A 313 -3.09 -11.60 3.94
C LEU A 313 -3.63 -12.95 4.45
N GLY A 314 -4.57 -13.52 3.73
CA GLY A 314 -5.27 -14.74 4.11
C GLY A 314 -6.32 -14.55 5.22
N GLY A 315 -6.67 -13.28 5.57
CA GLY A 315 -7.66 -12.94 6.59
C GLY A 315 -7.18 -13.11 8.03
N PHE A 316 -7.79 -12.38 8.97
CA PHE A 316 -7.32 -12.30 10.36
C PHE A 316 -7.76 -13.47 11.25
N ARG A 317 -9.08 -13.81 11.21
CA ARG A 317 -9.72 -14.55 12.31
C ARG A 317 -9.55 -16.07 12.28
N ALA A 318 -9.36 -16.64 11.10
CA ALA A 318 -9.37 -18.09 10.90
C ALA A 318 -8.37 -18.50 9.81
N TRP A 319 -8.25 -19.80 9.58
CA TRP A 319 -7.57 -20.37 8.44
C TRP A 319 -8.33 -20.04 7.16
N ALA A 320 -7.63 -19.64 6.13
CA ALA A 320 -8.17 -19.55 4.78
C ALA A 320 -8.07 -20.90 4.08
N GLU A 321 -8.96 -21.16 3.15
CA GLU A 321 -8.73 -22.23 2.17
C GLU A 321 -7.45 -21.90 1.34
N PRO A 322 -6.64 -22.90 0.94
CA PRO A 322 -5.40 -22.66 0.21
C PRO A 322 -5.56 -21.76 -1.02
N ASN A 323 -6.62 -21.95 -1.81
CA ASN A 323 -6.88 -21.12 -2.98
C ASN A 323 -7.21 -19.65 -2.62
N VAL A 324 -7.90 -19.43 -1.50
CA VAL A 324 -8.17 -18.08 -0.98
C VAL A 324 -6.87 -17.40 -0.55
N TYR A 325 -5.99 -18.15 0.13
CA TYR A 325 -4.67 -17.66 0.52
C TYR A 325 -3.83 -17.26 -0.70
N ILE A 326 -3.81 -18.09 -1.74
CA ILE A 326 -3.10 -17.82 -3.01
C ILE A 326 -3.65 -16.54 -3.67
N ARG A 327 -4.97 -16.42 -3.85
CA ARG A 327 -5.60 -15.22 -4.43
C ARG A 327 -5.33 -13.96 -3.60
N TRP A 328 -5.30 -14.11 -2.27
CA TRP A 328 -4.98 -12.98 -1.39
C TRP A 328 -3.52 -12.57 -1.47
N THR A 329 -2.60 -13.51 -1.62
CA THR A 329 -1.17 -13.25 -1.85
C THR A 329 -0.98 -12.42 -3.12
N GLN A 330 -1.65 -12.79 -4.21
CA GLN A 330 -1.64 -12.07 -5.47
C GLN A 330 -2.14 -10.63 -5.32
N PHE A 331 -3.28 -10.45 -4.68
CA PHE A 331 -3.83 -9.12 -4.37
C PHE A 331 -2.89 -8.29 -3.48
N ALA A 332 -2.32 -8.89 -2.44
CA ALA A 332 -1.41 -8.20 -1.53
C ALA A 332 -0.12 -7.74 -2.21
N CYS A 333 0.39 -8.51 -3.20
CA CYS A 333 1.54 -8.12 -4.01
C CYS A 333 1.32 -6.78 -4.74
N PHE A 334 0.12 -6.51 -5.20
CA PHE A 334 -0.28 -5.29 -5.90
C PHE A 334 -1.13 -4.35 -5.02
N SER A 335 -0.96 -4.45 -3.71
CA SER A 335 -1.46 -3.47 -2.73
C SER A 335 -0.32 -2.59 -2.24
N PRO A 336 -0.58 -1.40 -1.66
CA PRO A 336 0.49 -0.54 -1.14
C PRO A 336 1.40 -1.24 -0.12
N LEU A 337 0.85 -2.05 0.79
CA LEU A 337 1.62 -2.88 1.74
C LEU A 337 1.27 -4.36 1.56
N MET A 338 2.30 -5.22 1.49
CA MET A 338 2.15 -6.66 1.47
C MET A 338 2.45 -7.22 2.87
N ARG A 339 1.41 -7.58 3.63
CA ARG A 339 1.52 -7.90 5.03
C ARG A 339 0.81 -9.19 5.40
N SER A 340 1.55 -10.21 5.84
CA SER A 340 0.99 -11.40 6.47
C SER A 340 0.72 -11.13 7.94
N HIS A 341 -0.53 -11.34 8.39
CA HIS A 341 -0.93 -11.19 9.78
C HIS A 341 -2.22 -11.92 10.09
N GLY A 342 -2.38 -12.44 11.33
CA GLY A 342 -3.61 -13.07 11.78
C GLY A 342 -3.49 -13.78 13.12
N ARG A 343 -4.64 -14.29 13.62
CA ARG A 343 -4.71 -15.07 14.87
C ARG A 343 -4.17 -16.48 14.75
N VAL A 344 -4.12 -16.99 13.54
CA VAL A 344 -3.55 -18.31 13.21
C VAL A 344 -2.30 -18.11 12.37
N PRO A 345 -1.43 -19.12 12.24
CA PRO A 345 -0.29 -19.04 11.34
C PRO A 345 -0.66 -18.59 9.94
N LYS A 346 0.14 -17.67 9.38
CA LYS A 346 -0.06 -17.10 8.05
C LYS A 346 1.15 -17.33 7.13
N GLU A 347 2.06 -18.16 7.58
CA GLU A 347 3.20 -18.60 6.80
C GLU A 347 2.74 -19.48 5.63
N PRO A 348 3.32 -19.34 4.43
CA PRO A 348 2.82 -20.02 3.24
C PRO A 348 2.84 -21.56 3.34
N TRP A 349 3.78 -22.15 4.08
CA TRP A 349 3.84 -23.62 4.27
C TRP A 349 2.68 -24.20 5.06
N GLU A 350 1.97 -23.39 5.81
CA GLU A 350 0.75 -23.81 6.53
C GLU A 350 -0.45 -24.03 5.60
N TYR A 351 -0.33 -23.60 4.33
CA TYR A 351 -1.37 -23.66 3.28
C TYR A 351 -1.00 -24.61 2.14
N GLY A 352 0.08 -25.38 2.29
CA GLY A 352 0.56 -26.40 1.35
C GLY A 352 1.53 -25.88 0.28
N ASP A 353 2.15 -26.80 -0.45
CA ASP A 353 3.26 -26.52 -1.38
C ASP A 353 2.90 -25.50 -2.48
N LYS A 354 1.69 -25.58 -3.03
CA LYS A 354 1.22 -24.59 -4.03
C LYS A 354 1.21 -23.17 -3.46
N ALA A 355 0.82 -23.02 -2.20
CA ALA A 355 0.84 -21.72 -1.54
C ALA A 355 2.27 -21.23 -1.30
N VAL A 356 3.21 -22.11 -0.95
CA VAL A 356 4.64 -21.78 -0.82
C VAL A 356 5.20 -21.26 -2.15
N VAL A 357 5.00 -22.00 -3.23
CA VAL A 357 5.47 -21.63 -4.56
C VAL A 357 4.88 -20.28 -5.00
N ASN A 358 3.57 -20.10 -4.81
CA ASN A 358 2.88 -18.87 -5.19
C ASN A 358 3.33 -17.67 -4.34
N TYR A 359 3.44 -17.85 -3.01
CA TYR A 359 3.88 -16.77 -2.12
C TYR A 359 5.33 -16.36 -2.44
N LYS A 360 6.24 -17.31 -2.61
CA LYS A 360 7.63 -17.05 -3.01
C LYS A 360 7.68 -16.25 -4.31
N TYR A 361 6.95 -16.70 -5.34
CA TYR A 361 6.89 -16.01 -6.64
C TYR A 361 6.43 -14.56 -6.49
N TYR A 362 5.30 -14.31 -5.82
CA TYR A 362 4.77 -12.94 -5.67
C TYR A 362 5.56 -12.09 -4.66
N ALA A 363 6.23 -12.67 -3.70
CA ALA A 363 7.17 -11.95 -2.86
C ALA A 363 8.37 -11.42 -3.68
N TRP A 364 8.89 -12.23 -4.61
CA TRP A 364 9.93 -11.77 -5.55
C TRP A 364 9.38 -10.82 -6.62
N VAL A 365 8.18 -11.00 -7.13
CA VAL A 365 7.52 -9.99 -7.98
C VAL A 365 7.42 -8.64 -7.26
N ARG A 366 7.09 -8.66 -5.97
CA ARG A 366 7.06 -7.45 -5.14
C ARG A 366 8.42 -6.77 -5.07
N GLU A 367 9.51 -7.54 -4.87
CA GLU A 367 10.88 -7.05 -4.90
C GLU A 367 11.28 -6.52 -6.28
N ASN A 368 10.86 -7.20 -7.34
CA ASN A 368 11.13 -6.74 -8.71
C ASN A 368 10.50 -5.37 -8.98
N LEU A 369 9.32 -5.11 -8.43
CA LEU A 369 8.57 -3.86 -8.59
C LEU A 369 8.85 -2.82 -7.50
N LEU A 370 9.74 -3.08 -6.54
CA LEU A 370 9.92 -2.22 -5.37
C LEU A 370 10.27 -0.77 -5.73
N ASP A 371 11.08 -0.54 -6.76
CA ASP A 371 11.44 0.80 -7.21
C ASP A 371 10.24 1.52 -7.84
N TYR A 372 9.42 0.81 -8.61
CA TYR A 372 8.15 1.34 -9.13
C TYR A 372 7.15 1.66 -8.03
N ILE A 373 7.03 0.79 -7.04
CA ILE A 373 6.11 0.95 -5.91
C ILE A 373 6.52 2.15 -5.06
N TYR A 374 7.81 2.28 -4.76
CA TYR A 374 8.34 3.40 -3.98
C TYR A 374 8.23 4.72 -4.75
N HIS A 375 8.52 4.71 -6.05
CA HIS A 375 8.28 5.87 -6.92
C HIS A 375 6.79 6.29 -6.89
N SER A 376 5.86 5.34 -7.03
CA SER A 376 4.43 5.62 -6.99
C SER A 376 3.99 6.19 -5.63
N ALA A 377 4.57 5.71 -4.53
CA ALA A 377 4.33 6.26 -3.18
C ALA A 377 4.91 7.68 -3.04
N THR A 378 6.10 7.94 -3.59
CA THR A 378 6.73 9.27 -3.62
C THR A 378 5.86 10.25 -4.41
N GLN A 379 5.39 9.87 -5.60
CA GLN A 379 4.48 10.71 -6.39
C GLN A 379 3.17 10.99 -5.64
N SER A 380 2.64 10.00 -4.93
CA SER A 380 1.46 10.18 -4.10
C SER A 380 1.71 11.14 -2.93
N HIS A 381 2.85 11.05 -2.27
CA HIS A 381 3.26 11.97 -1.21
C HIS A 381 3.37 13.42 -1.71
N LEU A 382 3.92 13.63 -2.88
CA LEU A 382 4.10 14.96 -3.48
C LEU A 382 2.78 15.54 -4.00
N SER A 383 2.01 14.75 -4.75
CA SER A 383 0.78 15.22 -5.39
C SER A 383 -0.45 15.14 -4.50
N GLY A 384 -0.54 14.12 -3.63
CA GLY A 384 -1.76 13.77 -2.89
C GLY A 384 -2.70 12.85 -3.65
N ILE A 385 -2.38 12.48 -4.89
CA ILE A 385 -3.11 11.48 -5.66
C ILE A 385 -2.68 10.10 -5.17
N PRO A 386 -3.60 9.23 -4.70
CA PRO A 386 -3.23 7.91 -4.19
C PRO A 386 -2.59 7.01 -5.24
N MET A 387 -1.62 6.19 -4.80
CA MET A 387 -0.95 5.22 -5.66
C MET A 387 -1.86 4.09 -6.17
N VAL A 388 -2.97 3.81 -5.47
CA VAL A 388 -4.05 2.94 -5.97
C VAL A 388 -5.24 3.81 -6.31
N ARG A 389 -5.84 3.62 -7.48
CA ARG A 389 -7.00 4.39 -7.92
C ARG A 389 -8.06 3.49 -8.52
N ALA A 390 -9.29 3.61 -8.03
CA ALA A 390 -10.45 2.99 -8.67
C ALA A 390 -10.55 3.46 -10.12
N MET A 391 -11.14 2.64 -10.98
CA MET A 391 -11.32 2.98 -12.40
C MET A 391 -12.09 4.30 -12.58
N ALA A 392 -13.10 4.56 -11.77
CA ALA A 392 -13.85 5.83 -11.75
C ALA A 392 -13.00 7.07 -11.40
N VAL A 393 -11.90 6.91 -10.68
CA VAL A 393 -10.98 8.00 -10.33
C VAL A 393 -9.93 8.19 -11.44
N ALA A 394 -9.41 7.09 -11.98
CA ALA A 394 -8.35 7.11 -12.98
C ALA A 394 -8.85 7.44 -14.41
N PHE A 395 -10.13 7.13 -14.69
CA PHE A 395 -10.77 7.30 -16.01
C PHE A 395 -12.21 7.84 -15.84
N PRO A 396 -12.37 9.04 -15.26
CA PRO A 396 -13.71 9.58 -14.93
C PRO A 396 -14.60 9.83 -16.15
N GLU A 397 -14.01 10.07 -17.31
CA GLU A 397 -14.72 10.34 -18.57
C GLU A 397 -15.15 9.05 -19.31
N GLU A 398 -14.67 7.88 -18.87
CA GLU A 398 -14.94 6.61 -19.55
C GLU A 398 -16.09 5.83 -18.90
N LEU A 399 -17.31 6.03 -19.35
CA LEU A 399 -18.51 5.38 -18.79
C LEU A 399 -18.44 3.86 -18.77
N SER A 400 -17.66 3.25 -19.66
CA SER A 400 -17.46 1.79 -19.71
C SER A 400 -16.76 1.22 -18.48
N VAL A 401 -15.97 2.03 -17.76
CA VAL A 401 -15.14 1.57 -16.64
C VAL A 401 -15.48 2.21 -15.29
N VAL A 402 -16.25 3.30 -15.26
CA VAL A 402 -16.55 4.02 -13.99
C VAL A 402 -17.27 3.15 -12.95
N ASN A 403 -18.03 2.15 -13.38
CA ASN A 403 -18.78 1.26 -12.50
C ASN A 403 -18.06 -0.08 -12.22
N ILE A 404 -16.78 -0.22 -12.58
CA ILE A 404 -16.03 -1.45 -12.34
C ILE A 404 -15.46 -1.46 -10.90
N PRO A 405 -15.96 -2.32 -10.00
CA PRO A 405 -15.61 -2.27 -8.58
C PRO A 405 -14.36 -3.08 -8.22
N ASP A 406 -13.83 -3.87 -9.15
CA ASP A 406 -12.91 -4.96 -8.85
C ASP A 406 -11.65 -4.98 -9.72
N GLN A 407 -11.36 -3.87 -10.41
CA GLN A 407 -10.07 -3.58 -11.05
C GLN A 407 -9.65 -2.15 -10.74
N TYR A 408 -8.34 -1.88 -10.79
CA TYR A 408 -7.78 -0.60 -10.38
C TYR A 408 -6.44 -0.30 -11.05
N MET A 409 -6.07 0.97 -11.06
CA MET A 409 -4.70 1.38 -11.39
C MET A 409 -3.82 1.30 -10.14
N PHE A 410 -2.66 0.66 -10.28
CA PHE A 410 -1.58 0.60 -9.30
C PHE A 410 -0.40 1.42 -9.84
N GLY A 411 -0.12 2.57 -9.22
CA GLY A 411 0.69 3.61 -9.84
C GLY A 411 0.02 4.18 -11.11
N LYS A 412 0.79 4.86 -11.95
CA LYS A 412 0.32 5.44 -13.21
C LYS A 412 0.11 4.37 -14.30
N ASP A 413 0.86 3.27 -14.22
CA ASP A 413 1.20 2.46 -15.38
C ASP A 413 0.59 1.05 -15.37
N LEU A 414 0.20 0.51 -14.21
CA LEU A 414 -0.31 -0.86 -14.09
C LEU A 414 -1.80 -0.90 -13.77
N MET A 415 -2.57 -1.61 -14.60
CA MET A 415 -3.95 -2.00 -14.29
C MET A 415 -3.96 -3.41 -13.71
N VAL A 416 -4.54 -3.56 -12.52
CA VAL A 416 -4.60 -4.82 -11.77
C VAL A 416 -6.03 -5.31 -11.68
N CYS A 417 -6.25 -6.59 -11.99
CA CYS A 417 -7.57 -7.20 -12.05
C CYS A 417 -7.63 -8.47 -11.16
N PRO A 418 -7.75 -8.33 -9.83
CA PRO A 418 -7.74 -9.46 -8.90
C PRO A 418 -8.88 -10.45 -9.19
N VAL A 419 -8.63 -11.74 -8.99
CA VAL A 419 -9.66 -12.77 -9.01
C VAL A 419 -10.22 -12.93 -7.59
N ILE A 420 -11.46 -12.54 -7.40
CA ILE A 420 -12.16 -12.51 -6.09
C ILE A 420 -13.29 -13.53 -6.00
N THR A 421 -13.35 -14.44 -6.95
CA THR A 421 -14.36 -15.52 -7.03
C THR A 421 -13.68 -16.89 -6.94
N ASP A 422 -14.45 -17.92 -6.71
CA ASP A 422 -14.03 -19.33 -6.74
C ASP A 422 -13.80 -19.88 -8.16
N LYS A 423 -14.23 -19.13 -9.18
CA LYS A 423 -14.03 -19.47 -10.59
C LYS A 423 -12.66 -19.00 -11.05
N ASN A 424 -11.98 -19.83 -11.83
CA ASN A 424 -10.74 -19.45 -12.51
C ASN A 424 -11.03 -18.63 -13.78
N LYS A 425 -11.94 -17.65 -13.65
CA LYS A 425 -12.34 -16.73 -14.70
C LYS A 425 -12.38 -15.30 -14.20
N ARG A 426 -12.05 -14.36 -15.08
CA ARG A 426 -12.07 -12.94 -14.78
C ARG A 426 -12.63 -12.13 -15.94
N LYS A 427 -13.63 -11.32 -15.63
CA LYS A 427 -14.17 -10.31 -16.54
C LYS A 427 -13.32 -9.04 -16.42
N ILE A 428 -12.78 -8.54 -17.52
CA ILE A 428 -11.92 -7.37 -17.56
C ILE A 428 -12.48 -6.39 -18.56
N THR A 429 -12.59 -5.13 -18.16
CA THR A 429 -12.93 -4.02 -19.05
C THR A 429 -11.69 -3.15 -19.22
N PHE A 430 -11.19 -3.08 -20.45
CA PHE A 430 -10.03 -2.26 -20.80
C PHE A 430 -10.48 -0.86 -21.17
N PRO A 431 -9.92 0.19 -20.53
CA PRO A 431 -10.11 1.56 -20.97
C PRO A 431 -9.55 1.82 -22.37
N VAL A 432 -9.89 2.96 -22.95
CA VAL A 432 -9.33 3.44 -24.22
C VAL A 432 -7.79 3.42 -24.17
N GLY A 433 -7.16 3.02 -25.27
CA GLY A 433 -5.70 2.87 -25.41
C GLY A 433 -5.27 1.43 -25.51
N LYS A 434 -3.97 1.23 -25.60
CA LYS A 434 -3.35 -0.09 -25.72
C LYS A 434 -2.88 -0.58 -24.34
N TRP A 435 -3.15 -1.82 -24.05
CA TRP A 435 -2.79 -2.50 -22.83
C TRP A 435 -1.94 -3.73 -23.11
N THR A 436 -0.85 -3.90 -22.41
CA THR A 436 0.08 -5.01 -22.59
C THR A 436 0.06 -5.91 -21.36
N ASP A 437 -0.25 -7.18 -21.52
CA ASP A 437 -0.18 -8.16 -20.43
C ASP A 437 1.25 -8.25 -19.88
N LEU A 438 1.42 -8.03 -18.59
CA LEU A 438 2.72 -7.98 -17.92
C LEU A 438 3.48 -9.31 -18.03
N TRP A 439 2.74 -10.43 -18.10
CA TRP A 439 3.31 -11.78 -18.04
C TRP A 439 3.67 -12.35 -19.40
N THR A 440 2.92 -11.98 -20.42
CA THR A 440 3.05 -12.58 -21.76
C THR A 440 3.42 -11.57 -22.86
N GLY A 441 3.40 -10.27 -22.55
CA GLY A 441 3.61 -9.21 -23.54
C GLY A 441 2.53 -9.10 -24.62
N LYS A 442 1.44 -9.86 -24.53
CA LYS A 442 0.32 -9.75 -25.47
C LYS A 442 -0.39 -8.41 -25.28
N THR A 443 -0.75 -7.79 -26.40
CA THR A 443 -1.40 -6.48 -26.40
C THR A 443 -2.89 -6.58 -26.71
N ILE A 444 -3.67 -5.73 -26.05
CA ILE A 444 -5.11 -5.60 -26.21
C ILE A 444 -5.43 -4.13 -26.48
N GLN A 445 -6.25 -3.88 -27.50
CA GLN A 445 -6.71 -2.54 -27.81
C GLN A 445 -8.06 -2.30 -27.10
N GLY A 446 -8.12 -1.31 -26.22
CA GLY A 446 -9.35 -0.82 -25.61
C GLY A 446 -9.98 0.36 -26.41
N PRO A 447 -11.28 0.65 -26.20
CA PRO A 447 -12.14 0.05 -25.18
C PRO A 447 -12.56 -1.38 -25.56
N PHE A 448 -12.37 -2.32 -24.65
CA PHE A 448 -12.67 -3.72 -24.91
C PHE A 448 -13.09 -4.44 -23.61
N TYR A 449 -14.04 -5.36 -23.73
CA TYR A 449 -14.47 -6.23 -22.64
C TYR A 449 -14.13 -7.69 -22.97
N SER A 450 -13.56 -8.40 -22.01
CA SER A 450 -13.23 -9.81 -22.17
C SER A 450 -13.48 -10.59 -20.88
N GLU A 451 -13.88 -11.85 -21.01
CA GLU A 451 -13.79 -12.84 -19.95
C GLU A 451 -12.67 -13.81 -20.29
N ILE A 452 -11.70 -13.92 -19.41
CA ILE A 452 -10.51 -14.76 -19.60
C ILE A 452 -10.43 -15.85 -18.53
N ASP A 453 -9.83 -16.98 -18.88
CA ASP A 453 -9.42 -18.00 -17.92
C ASP A 453 -8.15 -17.56 -17.20
N VAL A 454 -8.18 -17.63 -15.87
CA VAL A 454 -7.06 -17.20 -15.01
C VAL A 454 -6.67 -18.37 -14.10
N PRO A 455 -5.60 -19.10 -14.42
CA PRO A 455 -5.09 -20.15 -13.55
C PRO A 455 -4.86 -19.64 -12.11
N ILE A 456 -4.96 -20.54 -11.13
CA ILE A 456 -4.88 -20.17 -9.71
C ILE A 456 -3.55 -19.48 -9.36
N GLU A 457 -2.50 -19.76 -10.11
CA GLU A 457 -1.16 -19.22 -9.92
C GLU A 457 -0.99 -17.78 -10.43
N LYS A 458 -1.96 -17.25 -11.20
CA LYS A 458 -1.82 -15.96 -11.88
C LYS A 458 -2.85 -14.92 -11.44
N ILE A 459 -2.46 -13.66 -11.47
CA ILE A 459 -3.32 -12.49 -11.41
C ILE A 459 -3.13 -11.69 -12.69
N PRO A 460 -4.21 -11.27 -13.40
CA PRO A 460 -4.08 -10.42 -14.57
C PRO A 460 -3.59 -9.03 -14.18
N VAL A 461 -2.51 -8.59 -14.83
CA VAL A 461 -1.92 -7.26 -14.69
C VAL A 461 -1.51 -6.77 -16.08
N TYR A 462 -1.87 -5.53 -16.38
CA TYR A 462 -1.63 -4.94 -17.71
C TYR A 462 -0.87 -3.64 -17.59
N ILE A 463 0.12 -3.47 -18.46
CA ILE A 463 0.92 -2.25 -18.59
C ILE A 463 0.17 -1.30 -19.52
N ARG A 464 -0.01 -0.06 -19.10
CA ARG A 464 -0.62 0.98 -19.91
C ARG A 464 0.31 1.37 -21.06
N GLU A 465 -0.25 1.76 -22.20
CA GLU A 465 0.48 2.39 -23.30
C GLU A 465 1.21 3.66 -22.83
N GLY A 466 2.46 3.83 -23.25
CA GLY A 466 3.31 4.95 -22.86
C GLY A 466 3.98 4.79 -21.48
N ALA A 467 3.81 3.67 -20.81
CA ALA A 467 4.42 3.42 -19.51
C ALA A 467 5.95 3.39 -19.57
N ILE A 468 6.59 4.03 -18.58
CA ILE A 468 8.03 3.99 -18.34
C ILE A 468 8.23 3.84 -16.84
N PHE A 469 8.78 2.72 -16.37
CA PHE A 469 9.01 2.53 -14.94
C PHE A 469 10.19 1.61 -14.62
N PRO A 470 10.86 1.81 -13.48
CA PRO A 470 12.01 1.02 -13.06
C PRO A 470 11.61 -0.33 -12.49
N VAL A 471 12.44 -1.34 -12.73
CA VAL A 471 12.34 -2.67 -12.14
C VAL A 471 13.72 -3.22 -11.78
N ARG A 472 13.73 -4.15 -10.83
CA ARG A 472 14.89 -4.99 -10.51
C ARG A 472 14.58 -6.43 -10.86
N LEU A 473 15.34 -7.04 -11.74
CA LEU A 473 15.10 -8.42 -12.20
C LEU A 473 16.34 -9.29 -11.94
N SER A 474 16.17 -10.60 -12.08
CA SER A 474 17.29 -11.52 -12.22
C SER A 474 17.97 -11.29 -13.59
N SER A 475 19.16 -11.88 -13.80
CA SER A 475 19.84 -11.83 -15.09
C SER A 475 19.08 -12.55 -16.23
N ASN A 476 18.04 -13.32 -15.92
CA ASN A 476 17.14 -13.96 -16.88
C ASN A 476 15.98 -13.04 -17.30
N PHE A 477 15.93 -11.79 -16.80
CA PHE A 477 14.89 -10.79 -17.07
C PHE A 477 13.45 -11.27 -16.80
N LYS A 478 13.27 -12.19 -15.82
CA LYS A 478 11.96 -12.76 -15.45
C LYS A 478 11.48 -12.22 -14.12
N PHE A 479 10.18 -11.95 -14.03
CA PHE A 479 9.52 -11.63 -12.77
C PHE A 479 9.42 -12.87 -11.88
N GLY A 480 9.42 -12.65 -10.55
CA GLY A 480 9.25 -13.70 -9.56
C GLY A 480 10.49 -14.54 -9.28
N GLU A 481 11.61 -14.24 -9.91
CA GLU A 481 12.90 -14.85 -9.63
C GLU A 481 13.67 -14.08 -8.55
N SER A 482 14.50 -14.83 -7.80
CA SER A 482 15.34 -14.30 -6.73
C SER A 482 16.37 -13.29 -7.23
N LEU A 483 16.56 -12.22 -6.47
CA LEU A 483 17.56 -11.17 -6.73
C LEU A 483 18.86 -11.39 -5.95
N THR A 484 18.98 -12.46 -5.18
CA THR A 484 20.10 -12.67 -4.24
C THR A 484 21.43 -12.92 -4.93
N ARG A 485 21.43 -13.49 -6.13
CA ARG A 485 22.67 -13.86 -6.85
C ARG A 485 23.03 -12.89 -7.98
N ASN A 486 22.08 -12.59 -8.85
CA ASN A 486 22.33 -11.81 -10.07
C ASN A 486 21.18 -10.81 -10.28
N LYS A 487 21.36 -9.60 -9.79
CA LYS A 487 20.40 -8.51 -9.94
C LYS A 487 20.78 -7.59 -11.09
N VAL A 488 19.81 -7.26 -11.93
CA VAL A 488 19.90 -6.24 -12.97
C VAL A 488 18.85 -5.16 -12.74
N ASN A 489 19.21 -3.90 -12.93
CA ASN A 489 18.29 -2.77 -12.92
C ASN A 489 17.91 -2.43 -14.36
N ALA A 490 16.60 -2.36 -14.62
CA ALA A 490 16.05 -2.10 -15.95
C ALA A 490 14.91 -1.09 -15.88
N PHE A 491 14.62 -0.45 -17.02
CA PHE A 491 13.34 0.21 -17.25
C PHE A 491 12.45 -0.66 -18.13
N ILE A 492 11.21 -0.80 -17.70
CA ILE A 492 10.13 -1.30 -18.58
C ILE A 492 9.58 -0.12 -19.35
N ILE A 493 9.42 -0.32 -20.66
CA ILE A 493 8.85 0.64 -21.59
C ILE A 493 7.74 -0.04 -22.39
N SER A 494 6.55 0.52 -22.36
CA SER A 494 5.44 0.13 -23.23
C SER A 494 5.28 1.17 -24.33
N LEU A 495 5.59 0.80 -25.56
CA LEU A 495 5.62 1.73 -26.69
C LEU A 495 4.22 2.32 -26.96
N THR A 496 4.20 3.63 -27.23
CA THR A 496 2.99 4.40 -27.55
C THR A 496 2.86 4.64 -29.04
N TYR A 497 1.63 4.76 -29.52
CA TYR A 497 1.34 5.27 -30.87
C TYR A 497 1.12 6.80 -30.90
N LYS A 498 1.07 7.43 -29.72
CA LYS A 498 0.95 8.88 -29.61
C LYS A 498 2.28 9.56 -29.94
N ILE A 499 2.20 10.73 -30.55
CA ILE A 499 3.39 11.53 -30.92
C ILE A 499 3.95 12.27 -29.70
N ASP A 500 3.18 12.40 -28.63
CA ASP A 500 3.58 13.11 -27.41
C ASP A 500 4.75 12.43 -26.70
N LYS A 501 5.58 13.24 -26.05
CA LYS A 501 6.68 12.78 -25.23
C LYS A 501 6.18 12.24 -23.90
N GLU A 502 6.41 10.96 -23.62
CA GLU A 502 6.21 10.36 -22.30
C GLU A 502 7.49 10.52 -21.47
N VAL A 503 7.34 10.82 -20.18
CA VAL A 503 8.48 11.08 -19.28
C VAL A 503 8.28 10.40 -17.93
N PHE A 504 9.31 9.69 -17.50
CA PHE A 504 9.51 9.23 -16.13
C PHE A 504 10.53 10.14 -15.44
N LYS A 505 10.23 10.60 -14.22
CA LYS A 505 11.15 11.36 -13.36
C LYS A 505 11.32 10.63 -12.03
N GLY A 506 12.49 10.09 -11.82
CA GLY A 506 12.88 9.35 -10.63
C GLY A 506 13.64 10.19 -9.61
N GLU A 507 14.16 9.52 -8.59
CA GLU A 507 15.03 10.12 -7.59
C GLU A 507 16.40 10.46 -8.18
N HIS A 508 17.15 11.33 -7.50
CA HIS A 508 18.53 11.72 -7.88
C HIS A 508 18.67 12.22 -9.32
N GLY A 509 17.63 12.85 -9.86
CA GLY A 509 17.65 13.42 -11.20
C GLY A 509 17.52 12.41 -12.34
N VAL A 510 17.21 11.16 -12.06
CA VAL A 510 16.95 10.15 -13.10
C VAL A 510 15.75 10.60 -13.92
N GLU A 511 15.95 10.79 -15.23
CA GLU A 511 14.88 11.05 -16.17
C GLU A 511 14.98 10.05 -17.34
N VAL A 512 13.86 9.43 -17.69
CA VAL A 512 13.73 8.60 -18.89
C VAL A 512 12.56 9.11 -19.69
N SER A 513 12.81 9.44 -20.95
CA SER A 513 11.75 9.91 -21.83
C SER A 513 11.68 9.08 -23.10
N MET A 514 10.49 8.94 -23.63
CA MET A 514 10.19 8.26 -24.90
C MET A 514 9.39 9.20 -25.79
N LYS A 515 9.80 9.30 -27.04
CA LYS A 515 9.05 10.00 -28.10
C LYS A 515 8.93 9.10 -29.31
N LYS A 516 7.73 9.01 -29.87
CA LYS A 516 7.51 8.37 -31.18
C LYS A 516 7.94 9.33 -32.27
N GLU A 517 8.74 8.84 -33.20
CA GLU A 517 9.05 9.47 -34.50
C GLU A 517 8.41 8.62 -35.61
N ASP A 518 8.50 8.96 -36.86
CA ASP A 518 7.75 8.30 -37.95
C ASP A 518 7.79 6.77 -37.86
N ASP A 519 8.91 6.15 -38.16
CA ASP A 519 9.12 4.69 -38.12
C ASP A 519 10.03 4.25 -36.96
N SER A 520 10.22 5.11 -35.96
CA SER A 520 11.09 4.82 -34.84
C SER A 520 10.58 5.36 -33.52
N TYR A 521 11.27 4.97 -32.44
CA TYR A 521 11.09 5.55 -31.11
C TYR A 521 12.44 6.03 -30.60
N ARG A 522 12.46 7.25 -30.12
CA ARG A 522 13.63 7.84 -29.45
C ARG A 522 13.43 7.75 -27.94
N ILE A 523 14.35 7.09 -27.26
CA ILE A 523 14.39 6.96 -25.80
C ILE A 523 15.65 7.68 -25.32
N VAL A 524 15.49 8.63 -24.40
CA VAL A 524 16.60 9.34 -23.77
C VAL A 524 16.59 9.02 -22.28
N MET A 525 17.75 8.60 -21.77
CA MET A 525 17.97 8.28 -20.36
C MET A 525 19.00 9.24 -19.79
N GLU A 526 18.64 10.03 -18.79
CA GLU A 526 19.52 10.97 -18.10
C GLU A 526 19.71 10.56 -16.64
N GLN A 527 20.91 10.70 -16.10
CA GLN A 527 21.31 10.33 -14.73
C GLN A 527 20.96 8.88 -14.33
N ALA A 528 20.71 8.00 -15.30
CA ALA A 528 20.29 6.61 -15.07
C ALA A 528 21.50 5.65 -14.99
N LEU A 529 22.51 5.99 -14.20
CA LEU A 529 23.82 5.30 -14.13
C LEU A 529 23.71 3.81 -13.79
N ASP A 530 22.81 3.45 -12.87
CA ASP A 530 22.62 2.09 -12.38
C ASP A 530 21.71 1.24 -13.28
N PHE A 531 21.02 1.87 -14.25
CA PHE A 531 20.08 1.19 -15.14
C PHE A 531 20.78 0.88 -16.47
N ARG A 532 21.03 -0.40 -16.69
CA ARG A 532 21.76 -0.89 -17.87
C ARG A 532 20.90 -1.64 -18.87
N TYR A 533 19.61 -1.74 -18.62
CA TYR A 533 18.71 -2.50 -19.49
C TYR A 533 17.42 -1.75 -19.74
N LEU A 534 16.93 -1.85 -20.96
CA LEU A 534 15.57 -1.50 -21.35
C LEU A 534 14.82 -2.78 -21.73
N ILE A 535 13.64 -2.95 -21.19
CA ILE A 535 12.72 -4.03 -21.53
C ILE A 535 11.54 -3.38 -22.25
N VAL A 536 11.45 -3.57 -23.54
CA VAL A 536 10.50 -2.84 -24.38
C VAL A 536 9.43 -3.77 -24.90
N TYR A 537 8.18 -3.46 -24.58
CA TYR A 537 6.99 -4.18 -25.03
C TYR A 537 6.32 -3.50 -26.21
N GLY A 538 5.78 -4.29 -27.12
CA GLY A 538 4.71 -3.85 -28.03
C GLY A 538 5.13 -3.42 -29.41
N SER A 539 6.23 -3.92 -30.00
CA SER A 539 6.53 -3.60 -31.39
C SER A 539 7.37 -4.64 -32.13
N GLN A 540 7.32 -4.52 -33.45
CA GLN A 540 8.22 -5.21 -34.38
C GLN A 540 9.48 -4.33 -34.57
N ILE A 541 10.35 -4.28 -33.55
CA ILE A 541 11.64 -3.58 -33.68
C ILE A 541 12.57 -4.44 -34.52
N THR A 542 13.16 -3.85 -35.55
CA THR A 542 14.07 -4.55 -36.47
C THR A 542 15.53 -4.16 -36.26
N ASP A 543 15.78 -2.97 -35.70
CA ASP A 543 17.12 -2.48 -35.42
C ASP A 543 17.12 -1.59 -34.16
N VAL A 544 18.19 -1.64 -33.39
CA VAL A 544 18.42 -0.83 -32.20
C VAL A 544 19.72 -0.06 -32.35
N LYS A 545 19.67 1.26 -32.19
CA LYS A 545 20.85 2.13 -32.24
C LYS A 545 21.07 2.81 -30.90
N ILE A 546 22.33 3.00 -30.55
CA ILE A 546 22.75 3.86 -29.44
C ILE A 546 23.74 4.87 -29.99
N ASP A 547 23.49 6.16 -29.76
CA ASP A 547 24.30 7.26 -30.26
C ASP A 547 24.60 7.14 -31.77
N GLY A 548 23.57 6.76 -32.53
CA GLY A 548 23.61 6.62 -33.99
C GLY A 548 24.24 5.30 -34.51
N LYS A 549 24.78 4.43 -33.65
CA LYS A 549 25.40 3.16 -34.05
C LYS A 549 24.47 1.98 -33.78
N SER A 550 24.24 1.13 -34.80
CA SER A 550 23.44 -0.11 -34.65
C SER A 550 24.13 -1.08 -33.70
N LEU A 551 23.30 -1.68 -32.84
CA LEU A 551 23.72 -2.70 -31.88
C LEU A 551 23.60 -4.12 -32.49
N PRO A 552 24.48 -5.06 -32.09
CA PRO A 552 24.33 -6.45 -32.49
C PRO A 552 23.07 -7.08 -31.88
N LEU A 553 22.37 -7.84 -32.70
CA LEU A 553 21.33 -8.78 -32.23
C LEU A 553 22.05 -10.01 -31.66
N LEU A 554 21.74 -10.33 -30.40
CA LEU A 554 22.39 -11.39 -29.63
C LEU A 554 21.40 -12.51 -29.29
N GLU A 555 21.91 -13.66 -28.85
CA GLU A 555 21.13 -14.62 -28.11
C GLU A 555 20.97 -14.18 -26.63
N GLU A 556 19.89 -14.60 -25.96
CA GLU A 556 19.61 -14.21 -24.55
C GLU A 556 20.81 -14.47 -23.62
N LYS A 557 21.42 -15.66 -23.76
CA LYS A 557 22.57 -16.09 -22.93
C LYS A 557 23.81 -15.17 -23.06
N ASP A 558 23.93 -14.47 -24.16
CA ASP A 558 25.10 -13.65 -24.49
C ASP A 558 24.95 -12.19 -24.02
N LEU A 559 23.72 -11.72 -23.78
CA LEU A 559 23.44 -10.31 -23.48
C LEU A 559 24.19 -9.81 -22.24
N THR A 560 24.36 -10.64 -21.22
CA THR A 560 25.08 -10.27 -19.99
C THR A 560 26.60 -10.29 -20.15
N SER A 561 27.11 -10.99 -21.18
CA SER A 561 28.54 -11.13 -21.47
C SER A 561 29.05 -10.03 -22.41
N PHE A 562 28.23 -9.57 -23.34
CA PHE A 562 28.60 -8.50 -24.28
C PHE A 562 28.37 -7.11 -23.66
N PRO A 563 29.22 -6.11 -23.90
CA PRO A 563 29.08 -4.77 -23.32
C PRO A 563 27.83 -4.04 -23.82
N LEU A 564 27.42 -4.26 -25.06
CA LEU A 564 26.24 -3.67 -25.71
C LEU A 564 25.61 -4.69 -26.66
N GLY A 565 24.28 -4.65 -26.76
CA GLY A 565 23.52 -5.50 -27.68
C GLY A 565 22.06 -5.55 -27.29
N TRP A 566 21.29 -6.29 -28.04
CA TRP A 566 19.89 -6.54 -27.73
C TRP A 566 19.49 -7.93 -28.18
N PHE A 567 18.45 -8.48 -27.56
CA PHE A 567 17.84 -9.74 -28.00
C PHE A 567 16.32 -9.63 -28.04
N ARG A 568 15.70 -10.51 -28.81
CA ARG A 568 14.24 -10.63 -28.91
C ARG A 568 13.75 -11.78 -28.04
N ASP A 569 13.00 -11.45 -27.02
CA ASP A 569 12.28 -12.40 -26.18
C ASP A 569 10.91 -12.68 -26.83
N ASN A 570 10.86 -13.68 -27.71
CA ASN A 570 9.64 -14.05 -28.43
C ASN A 570 8.61 -14.69 -27.50
N GLU A 571 9.04 -15.35 -26.42
CA GLU A 571 8.15 -15.96 -25.43
C GLU A 571 7.28 -14.90 -24.74
N ASN A 572 7.88 -13.76 -24.41
CA ASN A 572 7.23 -12.67 -23.68
C ASN A 572 6.93 -11.45 -24.59
N ASN A 573 7.03 -11.59 -25.91
CA ASN A 573 6.72 -10.56 -26.90
C ASN A 573 7.35 -9.19 -26.61
N ARG A 574 8.66 -9.19 -26.31
CA ARG A 574 9.43 -7.99 -25.94
C ARG A 574 10.85 -8.05 -26.47
N ILE A 575 11.55 -6.94 -26.45
CA ILE A 575 12.99 -6.90 -26.62
C ILE A 575 13.68 -6.47 -25.33
N VAL A 576 14.92 -6.92 -25.14
CA VAL A 576 15.78 -6.50 -24.05
C VAL A 576 17.03 -5.87 -24.66
N VAL A 577 17.28 -4.63 -24.30
CA VAL A 577 18.43 -3.85 -24.81
C VAL A 577 19.39 -3.59 -23.67
N ARG A 578 20.65 -3.93 -23.84
CA ARG A 578 21.73 -3.54 -22.93
C ARG A 578 22.31 -2.18 -23.37
N THR A 579 22.28 -1.22 -22.46
CA THR A 579 22.78 0.15 -22.69
C THR A 579 24.14 0.36 -22.03
N PRO A 580 24.98 1.29 -22.52
CA PRO A 580 26.25 1.62 -21.90
C PRO A 580 26.06 2.25 -20.52
N CYS A 581 27.11 2.27 -19.70
CA CYS A 581 27.20 3.16 -18.57
C CYS A 581 27.40 4.60 -19.07
N GLY A 582 26.72 5.56 -18.45
CA GLY A 582 26.88 6.96 -18.82
C GLY A 582 25.78 7.85 -18.24
N VAL A 583 26.07 9.14 -18.15
CA VAL A 583 25.16 10.14 -17.58
C VAL A 583 23.95 10.36 -18.49
N SER A 584 24.17 10.37 -19.80
CA SER A 584 23.13 10.50 -20.82
C SER A 584 23.30 9.41 -21.88
N LYS A 585 22.18 8.86 -22.33
CA LYS A 585 22.12 7.79 -23.34
C LYS A 585 20.92 8.03 -24.24
N GLU A 586 21.16 7.92 -25.55
CA GLU A 586 20.09 7.95 -26.53
C GLU A 586 19.95 6.57 -27.19
N VAL A 587 18.77 6.02 -27.16
CA VAL A 587 18.42 4.74 -27.78
C VAL A 587 17.34 4.97 -28.83
N ILE A 588 17.59 4.56 -30.06
CA ILE A 588 16.63 4.62 -31.16
C ILE A 588 16.21 3.19 -31.49
N LEU A 589 14.91 2.95 -31.51
CA LEU A 589 14.28 1.69 -31.85
C LEU A 589 13.60 1.84 -33.21
N ASN A 590 14.13 1.21 -34.26
CA ASN A 590 13.55 1.24 -35.60
C ASN A 590 12.58 0.05 -35.79
N LYS A 591 11.47 0.32 -36.48
CA LYS A 591 10.48 -0.72 -36.84
C LYS A 591 10.92 -1.55 -38.05
#